data_174dd34e6aa38eb8adafef350a6a0282
#
_entry.id   174dd34e6aa38eb8adafef350a6a0282
#
_cell.length_a   1.000
_cell.length_b   1.000
_cell.length_c   1.000
_cell.angle_alpha   90.00
_cell.angle_beta   90.00
_cell.angle_gamma   90.00
#
_symmetry.space_group_name_H-M   'P 1'
#
loop_
_entity.id
_entity.type
_entity.pdbx_description
1 polymer ?
#
loop_
_entity_poly.entity_id
_entity_poly.type
_entity_poly.pdbx_seq_one_letter_code
_entity_poly.pdbx_strand_id
1 'polypeptide(L)'
;MLRLHFHRLLVFLILSCATLPATAQEPFRKVLFLGNSITKHGPKADIDWSGDWGMAASAEARDYVHLVTQGLTVKAGAAPETMVKNIADFERAHAGYDIAGKLREAIDFQADLIIVAIGENMPALKTPEEQAAFQESVTKLLTTLKAGRHSVVLVRSCFWKNAAKDQALQKASAAAGGRFVDISALAGDEGNYARSERPFKHAGVANHPGDKGMAAIAAALLEALGKK
;
A
#
# COMPACT_ATOMS: atom_id res chain seq x y z
N MET A 1 41.20 -6.10 76.94
CA MET A 1 40.83 -5.19 75.81
C MET A 1 40.48 -6.04 74.59
N LEU A 2 39.21 -6.22 74.34
CA LEU A 2 38.70 -7.09 73.26
C LEU A 2 38.31 -6.19 72.05
N ARG A 3 39.01 -6.33 70.90
CA ARG A 3 38.74 -5.61 69.69
C ARG A 3 37.73 -6.40 68.84
N LEU A 4 36.51 -5.90 68.75
CA LEU A 4 35.44 -6.39 67.81
C LEU A 4 35.76 -5.91 66.40
N HIS A 5 35.95 -6.84 65.45
CA HIS A 5 36.08 -6.56 64.02
C HIS A 5 34.71 -6.69 63.45
N PHE A 6 34.11 -5.55 62.98
CA PHE A 6 32.88 -5.50 62.17
C PHE A 6 33.24 -5.78 60.74
N HIS A 7 32.85 -6.96 60.20
CA HIS A 7 32.85 -7.22 58.75
C HIS A 7 31.59 -6.63 58.12
N ARG A 8 31.78 -5.61 57.28
CA ARG A 8 30.71 -5.09 56.45
C ARG A 8 30.52 -6.00 55.23
N LEU A 9 29.42 -6.73 55.21
CA LEU A 9 28.99 -7.53 54.05
C LEU A 9 28.37 -6.59 53.02
N LEU A 10 29.04 -6.38 51.87
CA LEU A 10 28.56 -5.58 50.75
C LEU A 10 27.70 -6.48 49.84
N VAL A 11 26.40 -6.36 49.93
CA VAL A 11 25.46 -7.09 49.04
C VAL A 11 25.36 -6.33 47.72
N PHE A 12 25.96 -6.89 46.66
CA PHE A 12 25.78 -6.41 45.29
C PHE A 12 24.42 -6.88 44.77
N LEU A 13 23.46 -5.95 44.64
CA LEU A 13 22.20 -6.19 43.99
C LEU A 13 22.42 -6.14 42.47
N ILE A 14 22.53 -7.31 41.81
CA ILE A 14 22.62 -7.39 40.36
C ILE A 14 21.19 -7.15 39.81
N LEU A 15 20.96 -5.94 39.31
CA LEU A 15 19.72 -5.60 38.59
C LEU A 15 19.76 -6.27 37.22
N SER A 16 19.14 -7.45 37.10
CA SER A 16 18.97 -8.15 35.83
C SER A 16 17.96 -7.38 35.00
N CYS A 17 18.43 -6.59 34.02
CA CYS A 17 17.58 -5.92 33.04
C CYS A 17 17.07 -6.98 32.06
N ALA A 18 15.89 -7.54 32.32
CA ALA A 18 15.22 -8.43 31.38
C ALA A 18 14.79 -7.61 30.17
N THR A 19 15.51 -7.71 29.07
CA THR A 19 15.08 -7.19 27.77
C THR A 19 13.88 -8.01 27.32
N LEU A 20 12.67 -7.41 27.38
CA LEU A 20 11.50 -8.00 26.77
C LEU A 20 11.77 -8.20 25.29
N PRO A 21 11.51 -9.40 24.72
CA PRO A 21 11.66 -9.61 23.29
C PRO A 21 10.74 -8.62 22.57
N ALA A 22 11.27 -7.92 21.58
CA ALA A 22 10.45 -7.09 20.69
C ALA A 22 9.37 -8.00 20.09
N THR A 23 8.10 -7.72 20.37
CA THR A 23 6.99 -8.51 19.83
C THR A 23 7.10 -8.46 18.31
N ALA A 24 7.39 -9.60 17.69
CA ALA A 24 7.37 -9.73 16.24
C ALA A 24 5.95 -9.40 15.78
N GLN A 25 5.84 -8.53 14.76
CA GLN A 25 4.53 -8.23 14.19
C GLN A 25 3.95 -9.53 13.63
N GLU A 26 2.71 -9.84 14.06
CA GLU A 26 1.97 -10.99 13.51
C GLU A 26 1.90 -10.90 11.98
N PRO A 27 2.08 -12.03 11.27
CA PRO A 27 2.04 -12.05 9.83
C PRO A 27 0.64 -11.67 9.31
N PHE A 28 0.58 -10.90 8.24
CA PHE A 28 -0.67 -10.62 7.54
C PHE A 28 -1.17 -11.91 6.87
N ARG A 29 -2.39 -12.31 7.20
CA ARG A 29 -3.04 -13.52 6.64
C ARG A 29 -3.91 -13.20 5.44
N LYS A 30 -4.51 -11.99 5.41
CA LYS A 30 -5.39 -11.52 4.35
C LYS A 30 -4.97 -10.14 3.89
N VAL A 31 -4.65 -10.00 2.62
CA VAL A 31 -4.19 -8.74 2.04
C VAL A 31 -5.13 -8.33 0.91
N LEU A 32 -5.71 -7.14 1.06
CA LEU A 32 -6.56 -6.52 0.04
C LEU A 32 -5.77 -5.46 -0.72
N PHE A 33 -5.71 -5.60 -2.05
CA PHE A 33 -5.18 -4.59 -2.95
C PHE A 33 -6.34 -3.93 -3.71
N LEU A 34 -6.49 -2.63 -3.56
CA LEU A 34 -7.44 -1.83 -4.32
C LEU A 34 -6.67 -0.79 -5.14
N GLY A 35 -6.94 -0.71 -6.41
CA GLY A 35 -6.27 0.28 -7.24
C GLY A 35 -6.89 0.40 -8.63
N ASN A 36 -6.09 0.77 -9.59
CA ASN A 36 -6.49 0.96 -10.98
C ASN A 36 -5.67 0.04 -11.91
N SER A 37 -5.42 0.48 -13.15
CA SER A 37 -4.66 -0.30 -14.14
C SER A 37 -3.24 -0.68 -13.67
N ILE A 38 -2.58 0.12 -12.81
CA ILE A 38 -1.27 -0.22 -12.26
C ILE A 38 -1.37 -1.42 -11.30
N THR A 39 -2.51 -1.58 -10.63
CA THR A 39 -2.77 -2.69 -9.69
C THR A 39 -3.24 -3.95 -10.41
N LYS A 40 -4.22 -3.81 -11.28
CA LYS A 40 -4.79 -4.89 -12.09
C LYS A 40 -5.52 -4.34 -13.30
N HIS A 41 -5.28 -4.94 -14.47
CA HIS A 41 -6.05 -4.65 -15.68
C HIS A 41 -6.20 -5.92 -16.49
N GLY A 42 -7.46 -6.27 -16.78
CA GLY A 42 -7.78 -7.42 -17.63
C GLY A 42 -7.37 -7.20 -19.10
N PRO A 43 -7.40 -8.27 -19.90
CA PRO A 43 -7.07 -8.20 -21.33
C PRO A 43 -7.92 -7.16 -22.05
N LYS A 44 -7.29 -6.38 -22.95
CA LYS A 44 -7.94 -5.35 -23.75
C LYS A 44 -7.24 -5.20 -25.11
N ALA A 45 -7.85 -5.77 -26.14
CA ALA A 45 -7.25 -5.92 -27.46
C ALA A 45 -6.96 -4.58 -28.17
N ASP A 46 -7.82 -3.56 -27.98
CA ASP A 46 -7.68 -2.24 -28.60
C ASP A 46 -6.47 -1.43 -28.12
N ILE A 47 -5.87 -1.82 -26.98
CA ILE A 47 -4.61 -1.27 -26.47
C ILE A 47 -3.47 -2.27 -26.49
N ASP A 48 -3.64 -3.42 -27.16
CA ASP A 48 -2.65 -4.50 -27.25
C ASP A 48 -2.18 -5.01 -25.88
N TRP A 49 -3.12 -5.12 -24.90
CA TRP A 49 -2.87 -5.65 -23.58
C TRP A 49 -3.57 -7.00 -23.41
N SER A 50 -2.80 -8.03 -23.06
CA SER A 50 -3.29 -9.41 -22.88
C SER A 50 -3.23 -9.94 -21.46
N GLY A 51 -2.61 -9.19 -20.53
CA GLY A 51 -2.47 -9.59 -19.13
C GLY A 51 -3.75 -9.41 -18.29
N ASP A 52 -3.80 -10.06 -17.12
CA ASP A 52 -4.81 -9.84 -16.08
C ASP A 52 -4.13 -9.49 -14.74
N TRP A 53 -3.11 -8.64 -14.82
CA TRP A 53 -2.27 -8.18 -13.71
C TRP A 53 -1.98 -6.67 -13.86
N GLY A 54 -1.05 -6.14 -13.06
CA GLY A 54 -0.62 -4.74 -13.16
C GLY A 54 -0.17 -4.37 -14.57
N MET A 55 -0.89 -3.44 -15.22
CA MET A 55 -0.68 -3.08 -16.63
C MET A 55 0.77 -2.71 -16.88
N ALA A 56 1.32 -3.23 -17.97
CA ALA A 56 2.67 -3.05 -18.47
C ALA A 56 3.79 -3.78 -17.69
N ALA A 57 3.51 -4.49 -16.62
CA ALA A 57 4.47 -5.49 -16.12
C ALA A 57 4.62 -6.63 -17.14
N SER A 58 5.85 -7.17 -17.31
CA SER A 58 6.12 -8.18 -18.32
C SER A 58 5.48 -9.54 -18.05
N ALA A 59 5.14 -9.79 -16.79
CA ALA A 59 4.47 -10.98 -16.32
C ALA A 59 3.74 -10.68 -14.99
N GLU A 60 2.80 -11.52 -14.60
CA GLU A 60 2.09 -11.45 -13.33
C GLU A 60 3.06 -11.36 -12.14
N ALA A 61 4.07 -12.21 -12.09
CA ALA A 61 5.09 -12.23 -11.03
C ALA A 61 5.98 -10.96 -10.99
N ARG A 62 5.83 -10.04 -11.94
CA ARG A 62 6.60 -8.81 -12.05
C ARG A 62 5.82 -7.56 -11.67
N ASP A 63 4.51 -7.64 -11.47
CA ASP A 63 3.75 -6.51 -10.98
C ASP A 63 3.96 -6.28 -9.47
N TYR A 64 3.63 -5.08 -8.99
CA TYR A 64 3.89 -4.73 -7.60
C TYR A 64 3.03 -5.54 -6.60
N VAL A 65 1.85 -6.01 -6.99
CA VAL A 65 0.95 -6.81 -6.15
C VAL A 65 1.60 -8.13 -5.80
N HIS A 66 2.10 -8.85 -6.81
CA HIS A 66 2.77 -10.14 -6.63
C HIS A 66 4.11 -10.00 -5.93
N LEU A 67 4.87 -8.93 -6.22
CA LEU A 67 6.13 -8.63 -5.54
C LEU A 67 5.93 -8.32 -4.05
N VAL A 68 4.90 -7.55 -3.68
CA VAL A 68 4.54 -7.31 -2.27
C VAL A 68 4.12 -8.62 -1.59
N THR A 69 3.25 -9.40 -2.25
CA THR A 69 2.81 -10.70 -1.73
C THR A 69 3.99 -11.64 -1.49
N GLN A 70 4.94 -11.70 -2.43
CA GLN A 70 6.17 -12.48 -2.28
C GLN A 70 7.02 -11.99 -1.08
N GLY A 71 7.20 -10.68 -0.94
CA GLY A 71 7.93 -10.10 0.19
C GLY A 71 7.29 -10.43 1.55
N LEU A 72 5.96 -10.39 1.63
CA LEU A 72 5.21 -10.80 2.82
C LEU A 72 5.36 -12.30 3.09
N THR A 73 5.32 -13.14 2.04
CA THR A 73 5.50 -14.60 2.14
C THR A 73 6.88 -14.95 2.70
N VAL A 74 7.93 -14.31 2.19
CA VAL A 74 9.31 -14.54 2.68
C VAL A 74 9.43 -14.15 4.16
N LYS A 75 8.82 -13.02 4.56
CA LYS A 75 8.85 -12.55 5.95
C LYS A 75 8.06 -13.46 6.91
N ALA A 76 6.93 -13.99 6.46
CA ALA A 76 6.00 -14.77 7.29
C ALA A 76 6.24 -16.29 7.23
N GLY A 77 6.95 -16.78 6.21
CA GLY A 77 7.09 -18.21 5.91
C GLY A 77 5.87 -18.85 5.25
N ALA A 78 4.79 -18.10 5.03
CA ALA A 78 3.57 -18.55 4.37
C ALA A 78 2.94 -17.42 3.56
N ALA A 79 2.37 -17.74 2.40
CA ALA A 79 1.69 -16.75 1.56
C ALA A 79 0.36 -16.31 2.19
N PRO A 80 0.07 -14.99 2.22
CA PRO A 80 -1.25 -14.52 2.61
C PRO A 80 -2.30 -14.87 1.53
N GLU A 81 -3.54 -15.00 1.95
CA GLU A 81 -4.67 -14.94 1.03
C GLU A 81 -4.78 -13.50 0.47
N THR A 82 -4.90 -13.34 -0.84
CA THR A 82 -4.94 -12.03 -1.48
C THR A 82 -6.24 -11.81 -2.23
N MET A 83 -6.77 -10.58 -2.13
CA MET A 83 -7.84 -10.10 -3.00
C MET A 83 -7.35 -8.85 -3.72
N VAL A 84 -7.52 -8.82 -5.05
CA VAL A 84 -7.07 -7.72 -5.90
C VAL A 84 -8.24 -7.19 -6.72
N LYS A 85 -8.57 -5.91 -6.57
CA LYS A 85 -9.67 -5.27 -7.32
C LYS A 85 -9.20 -3.98 -8.00
N ASN A 86 -9.56 -3.84 -9.27
CA ASN A 86 -9.51 -2.57 -9.96
C ASN A 86 -10.76 -1.77 -9.60
N ILE A 87 -10.58 -0.59 -9.03
CA ILE A 87 -11.64 0.34 -8.62
C ILE A 87 -11.51 1.70 -9.32
N ALA A 88 -11.05 1.71 -10.56
CA ALA A 88 -10.95 2.93 -11.36
C ALA A 88 -12.32 3.62 -11.59
N ASP A 89 -13.44 2.90 -11.43
CA ASP A 89 -14.78 3.46 -11.41
C ASP A 89 -15.02 4.31 -10.14
N PHE A 90 -14.45 3.93 -8.98
CA PHE A 90 -14.44 4.79 -7.81
C PHE A 90 -13.71 6.10 -8.09
N GLU A 91 -12.53 6.06 -8.71
CA GLU A 91 -11.77 7.27 -9.03
C GLU A 91 -12.56 8.25 -9.89
N ARG A 92 -13.32 7.74 -10.89
CA ARG A 92 -14.11 8.55 -11.83
C ARG A 92 -15.40 9.10 -11.24
N ALA A 93 -15.96 8.45 -10.21
CA ALA A 93 -17.28 8.76 -9.65
C ALA A 93 -17.31 8.69 -8.11
N HIS A 94 -16.24 9.10 -7.45
CA HIS A 94 -16.06 8.95 -5.99
C HIS A 94 -17.18 9.61 -5.16
N ALA A 95 -17.69 10.78 -5.62
CA ALA A 95 -18.83 11.45 -5.00
C ALA A 95 -20.10 10.65 -5.28
N GLY A 96 -20.62 9.96 -4.28
CA GLY A 96 -21.82 9.12 -4.42
C GLY A 96 -21.56 7.67 -4.82
N TYR A 97 -20.28 7.22 -4.87
CA TYR A 97 -19.98 5.83 -5.14
C TYR A 97 -20.54 4.91 -4.06
N ASP A 98 -21.28 3.89 -4.47
CA ASP A 98 -21.84 2.88 -3.56
C ASP A 98 -20.74 1.89 -3.11
N ILE A 99 -20.00 2.29 -2.08
CA ILE A 99 -18.92 1.45 -1.52
C ILE A 99 -19.49 0.14 -0.97
N ALA A 100 -20.62 0.20 -0.26
CA ALA A 100 -21.19 -0.97 0.42
C ALA A 100 -21.68 -2.04 -0.58
N GLY A 101 -22.32 -1.61 -1.68
CA GLY A 101 -22.79 -2.52 -2.72
C GLY A 101 -21.66 -3.02 -3.62
N LYS A 102 -20.88 -2.09 -4.19
CA LYS A 102 -19.85 -2.45 -5.19
C LYS A 102 -18.62 -3.13 -4.62
N LEU A 103 -18.29 -2.87 -3.35
CA LEU A 103 -17.12 -3.45 -2.68
C LEU A 103 -17.51 -4.43 -1.57
N ARG A 104 -18.72 -5.00 -1.62
CA ARG A 104 -19.21 -5.95 -0.62
C ARG A 104 -18.24 -7.10 -0.38
N GLU A 105 -17.72 -7.73 -1.43
CA GLU A 105 -16.76 -8.82 -1.30
C GLU A 105 -15.45 -8.36 -0.62
N ALA A 106 -14.96 -7.14 -0.93
CA ALA A 106 -13.77 -6.61 -0.31
C ALA A 106 -13.98 -6.31 1.19
N ILE A 107 -15.19 -5.87 1.57
CA ILE A 107 -15.57 -5.65 2.97
C ILE A 107 -15.66 -7.02 3.69
N ASP A 108 -16.36 -7.99 3.09
CA ASP A 108 -16.56 -9.32 3.65
C ASP A 108 -15.26 -10.15 3.69
N PHE A 109 -14.25 -9.79 2.86
CA PHE A 109 -12.91 -10.39 2.89
C PHE A 109 -12.18 -10.14 4.21
N GLN A 110 -12.46 -9.06 4.91
CA GLN A 110 -11.92 -8.74 6.23
C GLN A 110 -10.39 -8.78 6.30
N ALA A 111 -9.74 -8.02 5.42
CA ALA A 111 -8.29 -7.98 5.31
C ALA A 111 -7.57 -7.48 6.58
N ASP A 112 -6.41 -8.06 6.88
CA ASP A 112 -5.50 -7.59 7.93
C ASP A 112 -4.64 -6.43 7.43
N LEU A 113 -4.33 -6.43 6.12
CA LEU A 113 -3.62 -5.38 5.40
C LEU A 113 -4.44 -4.92 4.21
N ILE A 114 -4.66 -3.61 4.11
CA ILE A 114 -5.35 -2.97 2.99
C ILE A 114 -4.37 -2.02 2.31
N ILE A 115 -4.10 -2.25 1.03
CA ILE A 115 -3.23 -1.41 0.20
C ILE A 115 -4.09 -0.72 -0.84
N VAL A 116 -4.11 0.62 -0.82
CA VAL A 116 -4.89 1.44 -1.73
C VAL A 116 -3.98 2.27 -2.62
N ALA A 117 -4.16 2.11 -3.93
CA ALA A 117 -3.31 2.63 -4.99
C ALA A 117 -4.17 3.31 -6.07
N ILE A 118 -4.68 4.51 -5.77
CA ILE A 118 -5.66 5.25 -6.57
C ILE A 118 -5.23 6.71 -6.78
N GLY A 119 -5.95 7.41 -7.67
CA GLY A 119 -5.77 8.83 -7.98
C GLY A 119 -5.44 9.10 -9.45
N GLU A 120 -4.91 8.11 -10.17
CA GLU A 120 -4.45 8.28 -11.54
C GLU A 120 -5.61 8.55 -12.53
N ASN A 121 -6.78 7.94 -12.35
CA ASN A 121 -7.94 8.09 -13.25
C ASN A 121 -8.88 9.23 -12.84
N MET A 122 -8.53 9.97 -11.80
CA MET A 122 -9.31 11.14 -11.40
C MET A 122 -9.03 12.33 -12.31
N PRO A 123 -10.05 13.17 -12.58
CA PRO A 123 -9.82 14.53 -13.08
C PRO A 123 -8.88 15.34 -12.18
N ALA A 124 -8.36 16.43 -12.70
CA ALA A 124 -7.58 17.36 -11.89
C ALA A 124 -8.46 17.99 -10.79
N LEU A 125 -7.97 17.98 -9.56
CA LEU A 125 -8.61 18.67 -8.42
C LEU A 125 -8.20 20.15 -8.45
N LYS A 126 -9.06 21.00 -8.96
CA LYS A 126 -8.74 22.42 -9.25
C LYS A 126 -9.06 23.34 -8.07
N THR A 127 -10.00 22.94 -7.22
CA THR A 127 -10.44 23.78 -6.10
C THR A 127 -10.25 23.08 -4.76
N PRO A 128 -10.18 23.84 -3.65
CA PRO A 128 -10.14 23.25 -2.31
C PRO A 128 -11.35 22.35 -2.01
N GLU A 129 -12.53 22.68 -2.53
CA GLU A 129 -13.77 21.92 -2.36
C GLU A 129 -13.68 20.56 -3.05
N GLU A 130 -13.16 20.51 -4.29
CA GLU A 130 -12.90 19.23 -4.99
C GLU A 130 -11.90 18.37 -4.25
N GLN A 131 -10.84 18.97 -3.68
CA GLN A 131 -9.84 18.25 -2.88
C GLN A 131 -10.47 17.70 -1.59
N ALA A 132 -11.30 18.49 -0.91
CA ALA A 132 -12.00 18.08 0.31
C ALA A 132 -12.99 16.95 0.02
N ALA A 133 -13.77 17.05 -1.05
CA ALA A 133 -14.73 16.01 -1.47
C ALA A 133 -14.03 14.69 -1.80
N PHE A 134 -12.89 14.74 -2.50
CA PHE A 134 -12.11 13.54 -2.77
C PHE A 134 -11.52 12.94 -1.48
N GLN A 135 -10.92 13.76 -0.62
CA GLN A 135 -10.42 13.34 0.69
C GLN A 135 -11.52 12.65 1.51
N GLU A 136 -12.72 13.22 1.58
CA GLU A 136 -13.85 12.65 2.30
C GLU A 136 -14.27 11.29 1.73
N SER A 137 -14.38 11.20 0.40
CA SER A 137 -14.75 9.96 -0.29
C SER A 137 -13.73 8.84 -0.02
N VAL A 138 -12.42 9.16 -0.06
CA VAL A 138 -11.36 8.20 0.25
C VAL A 138 -11.38 7.82 1.73
N THR A 139 -11.59 8.78 2.63
CA THR A 139 -11.72 8.49 4.08
C THR A 139 -12.88 7.51 4.32
N LYS A 140 -14.04 7.75 3.68
CA LYS A 140 -15.19 6.85 3.75
C LYS A 140 -14.87 5.46 3.19
N LEU A 141 -14.16 5.38 2.06
CA LEU A 141 -13.71 4.10 1.48
C LEU A 141 -12.86 3.32 2.50
N LEU A 142 -11.83 3.94 3.06
CA LEU A 142 -10.89 3.30 3.99
C LEU A 142 -11.58 2.85 5.28
N THR A 143 -12.43 3.69 5.87
CA THR A 143 -13.15 3.36 7.10
C THR A 143 -14.18 2.25 6.89
N THR A 144 -14.85 2.23 5.73
CA THR A 144 -15.79 1.17 5.37
C THR A 144 -15.08 -0.17 5.18
N LEU A 145 -13.93 -0.18 4.50
CA LEU A 145 -13.14 -1.41 4.30
C LEU A 145 -12.58 -1.98 5.60
N LYS A 146 -12.23 -1.13 6.55
CA LYS A 146 -11.78 -1.57 7.89
C LYS A 146 -12.93 -2.22 8.67
N ALA A 147 -14.17 -1.82 8.45
CA ALA A 147 -15.36 -2.35 9.12
C ALA A 147 -15.19 -2.48 10.66
N GLY A 148 -14.54 -1.50 11.29
CA GLY A 148 -14.24 -1.49 12.73
C GLY A 148 -13.10 -2.42 13.17
N ARG A 149 -12.38 -3.06 12.26
CA ARG A 149 -11.23 -3.95 12.57
C ARG A 149 -9.91 -3.17 12.67
N HIS A 150 -8.93 -3.77 13.31
CA HIS A 150 -7.56 -3.27 13.41
C HIS A 150 -6.72 -3.64 12.17
N SER A 151 -7.22 -3.31 10.97
CA SER A 151 -6.45 -3.52 9.74
C SER A 151 -5.36 -2.46 9.60
N VAL A 152 -4.18 -2.88 9.17
CA VAL A 152 -3.15 -1.95 8.70
C VAL A 152 -3.58 -1.42 7.34
N VAL A 153 -3.51 -0.10 7.15
CA VAL A 153 -3.87 0.55 5.89
C VAL A 153 -2.66 1.27 5.34
N LEU A 154 -2.29 0.97 4.11
CA LEU A 154 -1.34 1.73 3.32
C LEU A 154 -2.06 2.41 2.15
N VAL A 155 -1.83 3.69 1.97
CA VAL A 155 -2.29 4.46 0.80
C VAL A 155 -1.05 5.03 0.12
N ARG A 156 -0.81 4.71 -1.16
CA ARG A 156 0.31 5.31 -1.89
C ARG A 156 -0.11 6.60 -2.60
N SER A 157 0.85 7.49 -2.85
CA SER A 157 0.68 8.62 -3.79
C SER A 157 0.44 8.11 -5.21
N CYS A 158 -0.04 8.98 -6.10
CA CYS A 158 -0.06 8.69 -7.54
C CYS A 158 1.36 8.35 -8.04
N PHE A 159 1.45 7.43 -9.02
CA PHE A 159 2.71 7.18 -9.72
C PHE A 159 3.11 8.42 -10.51
N TRP A 160 2.20 8.99 -11.30
CA TRP A 160 2.40 10.29 -11.94
C TRP A 160 2.07 11.39 -10.94
N LYS A 161 3.11 12.05 -10.43
CA LYS A 161 3.03 13.07 -9.38
C LYS A 161 1.88 14.06 -9.60
N ASN A 162 1.02 14.19 -8.59
CA ASN A 162 -0.06 15.17 -8.56
C ASN A 162 -0.27 15.68 -7.12
N ALA A 163 0.30 16.83 -6.80
CA ALA A 163 0.34 17.35 -5.44
C ALA A 163 -1.05 17.48 -4.78
N ALA A 164 -2.08 17.89 -5.53
CA ALA A 164 -3.43 18.06 -4.98
C ALA A 164 -4.07 16.71 -4.61
N LYS A 165 -3.94 15.71 -5.49
CA LYS A 165 -4.44 14.36 -5.24
C LYS A 165 -3.66 13.68 -4.13
N ASP A 166 -2.33 13.75 -4.16
CA ASP A 166 -1.45 13.15 -3.18
C ASP A 166 -1.69 13.71 -1.78
N GLN A 167 -1.93 15.04 -1.67
CA GLN A 167 -2.29 15.67 -0.39
C GLN A 167 -3.65 15.18 0.11
N ALA A 168 -4.64 15.05 -0.75
CA ALA A 168 -5.96 14.53 -0.37
C ALA A 168 -5.88 13.06 0.10
N LEU A 169 -5.12 12.22 -0.61
CA LEU A 169 -4.86 10.83 -0.24
C LEU A 169 -4.11 10.73 1.10
N GLN A 170 -3.11 11.57 1.33
CA GLN A 170 -2.36 11.63 2.58
C GLN A 170 -3.27 11.98 3.77
N LYS A 171 -4.10 13.03 3.62
CA LYS A 171 -5.05 13.44 4.67
C LYS A 171 -6.10 12.37 4.93
N ALA A 172 -6.64 11.74 3.89
CA ALA A 172 -7.61 10.66 4.02
C ALA A 172 -7.00 9.42 4.73
N SER A 173 -5.76 9.06 4.36
CA SER A 173 -5.01 8.00 5.02
C SER A 173 -4.86 8.26 6.52
N ALA A 174 -4.41 9.47 6.90
CA ALA A 174 -4.25 9.87 8.29
C ALA A 174 -5.58 9.85 9.06
N ALA A 175 -6.66 10.37 8.45
CA ALA A 175 -8.00 10.39 9.06
C ALA A 175 -8.55 8.97 9.32
N ALA A 176 -8.19 7.99 8.48
CA ALA A 176 -8.55 6.59 8.66
C ALA A 176 -7.58 5.80 9.57
N GLY A 177 -6.57 6.45 10.16
CA GLY A 177 -5.51 5.81 10.94
C GLY A 177 -4.63 4.89 10.10
N GLY A 178 -4.46 5.22 8.83
CA GLY A 178 -3.56 4.55 7.88
C GLY A 178 -2.22 5.26 7.75
N ARG A 179 -1.36 4.69 6.90
CA ARG A 179 -0.03 5.22 6.58
C ARG A 179 0.02 5.60 5.10
N PHE A 180 0.48 6.81 4.82
CA PHE A 180 0.71 7.27 3.45
C PHE A 180 2.12 6.90 3.01
N VAL A 181 2.26 6.39 1.78
CA VAL A 181 3.52 5.99 1.16
C VAL A 181 3.75 6.85 -0.08
N ASP A 182 4.67 7.80 0.03
CA ASP A 182 5.00 8.68 -1.10
C ASP A 182 5.93 7.97 -2.08
N ILE A 183 5.42 7.72 -3.27
CA ILE A 183 6.16 7.17 -4.42
C ILE A 183 6.29 8.19 -5.57
N SER A 184 5.91 9.44 -5.36
CA SER A 184 5.80 10.47 -6.41
C SER A 184 7.12 10.77 -7.14
N ALA A 185 8.25 10.42 -6.53
CA ALA A 185 9.57 10.55 -7.15
C ALA A 185 9.84 9.50 -8.25
N LEU A 186 9.13 8.36 -8.24
CA LEU A 186 9.43 7.25 -9.16
C LEU A 186 9.20 7.61 -10.62
N ALA A 187 8.18 8.42 -10.93
CA ALA A 187 7.91 8.88 -12.29
C ALA A 187 8.95 9.87 -12.84
N GLY A 188 9.85 10.39 -11.99
CA GLY A 188 10.98 11.21 -12.42
C GLY A 188 12.13 10.41 -13.04
N ASP A 189 12.17 9.10 -12.83
CA ASP A 189 13.15 8.19 -13.46
C ASP A 189 12.50 7.50 -14.66
N GLU A 190 12.96 7.83 -15.86
CA GLU A 190 12.50 7.22 -17.12
C GLU A 190 12.63 5.70 -17.11
N GLY A 191 13.62 5.16 -16.42
CA GLY A 191 13.84 3.72 -16.29
C GLY A 191 12.70 2.99 -15.54
N ASN A 192 11.81 3.70 -14.86
CA ASN A 192 10.66 3.10 -14.19
C ASN A 192 9.43 2.93 -15.11
N TYR A 193 9.49 3.47 -16.34
CA TYR A 193 8.42 3.30 -17.31
C TYR A 193 8.62 2.07 -18.19
N ALA A 194 7.52 1.41 -18.55
CA ALA A 194 7.57 0.21 -19.38
C ALA A 194 8.18 0.46 -20.76
N ARG A 195 8.01 1.66 -21.32
CA ARG A 195 8.61 2.06 -22.61
C ARG A 195 10.14 2.05 -22.61
N SER A 196 10.77 2.13 -21.44
CA SER A 196 12.25 2.01 -21.33
C SER A 196 12.74 0.57 -21.38
N GLU A 197 11.85 -0.40 -21.16
CA GLU A 197 12.19 -1.82 -21.06
C GLU A 197 11.92 -2.58 -22.37
N ARG A 198 10.84 -2.22 -23.08
CA ARG A 198 10.42 -2.88 -24.31
C ARG A 198 9.47 -2.01 -25.14
N PRO A 199 9.31 -2.30 -26.45
CA PRO A 199 8.38 -1.59 -27.31
C PRO A 199 6.93 -1.94 -26.99
N PHE A 200 6.04 -0.96 -27.13
CA PHE A 200 4.59 -1.10 -27.01
C PHE A 200 3.91 -0.44 -28.19
N LYS A 201 2.82 -1.03 -28.68
CA LYS A 201 1.99 -0.41 -29.73
C LYS A 201 1.14 0.74 -29.21
N HIS A 202 0.71 0.66 -27.96
CA HIS A 202 -0.16 1.67 -27.34
C HIS A 202 0.60 2.52 -26.34
N ALA A 203 0.68 3.84 -26.59
CA ALA A 203 1.44 4.77 -25.76
C ALA A 203 0.94 4.83 -24.30
N GLY A 204 -0.37 4.67 -24.07
CA GLY A 204 -0.92 4.62 -22.71
C GLY A 204 -0.38 3.44 -21.91
N VAL A 205 -0.25 2.25 -22.52
CA VAL A 205 0.36 1.08 -21.87
C VAL A 205 1.84 1.34 -21.62
N ALA A 206 2.56 1.85 -22.62
CA ALA A 206 3.98 2.19 -22.55
C ALA A 206 4.33 3.16 -21.39
N ASN A 207 3.39 4.03 -21.04
CA ASN A 207 3.55 5.02 -19.98
C ASN A 207 3.30 4.47 -18.57
N HIS A 208 2.83 3.24 -18.41
CA HIS A 208 2.71 2.62 -17.09
C HIS A 208 4.09 2.25 -16.52
N PRO A 209 4.18 1.98 -15.20
CA PRO A 209 5.40 1.40 -14.63
C PRO A 209 5.75 0.08 -15.32
N GLY A 210 7.00 -0.07 -15.74
CA GLY A 210 7.57 -1.35 -16.19
C GLY A 210 7.98 -2.22 -14.99
N ASP A 211 8.68 -3.31 -15.25
CA ASP A 211 9.11 -4.24 -14.19
C ASP A 211 9.94 -3.54 -13.11
N LYS A 212 10.85 -2.63 -13.50
CA LYS A 212 11.64 -1.82 -12.57
C LYS A 212 10.76 -0.89 -11.74
N GLY A 213 9.81 -0.18 -12.37
CA GLY A 213 8.87 0.71 -11.70
C GLY A 213 7.95 -0.04 -10.74
N MET A 214 7.45 -1.21 -11.14
CA MET A 214 6.64 -2.09 -10.30
C MET A 214 7.44 -2.58 -9.07
N ALA A 215 8.69 -2.97 -9.27
CA ALA A 215 9.58 -3.38 -8.18
C ALA A 215 9.86 -2.22 -7.21
N ALA A 216 10.03 -1.00 -7.71
CA ALA A 216 10.22 0.18 -6.88
C ALA A 216 8.96 0.52 -6.04
N ILE A 217 7.77 0.40 -6.62
CA ILE A 217 6.50 0.55 -5.89
C ILE A 217 6.40 -0.51 -4.79
N ALA A 218 6.68 -1.77 -5.10
CA ALA A 218 6.63 -2.86 -4.13
C ALA A 218 7.63 -2.65 -2.98
N ALA A 219 8.86 -2.23 -3.29
CA ALA A 219 9.89 -1.94 -2.29
C ALA A 219 9.45 -0.84 -1.32
N ALA A 220 8.87 0.27 -1.82
CA ALA A 220 8.38 1.36 -0.98
C ALA A 220 7.24 0.90 -0.04
N LEU A 221 6.32 0.07 -0.53
CA LEU A 221 5.23 -0.47 0.28
C LEU A 221 5.74 -1.43 1.37
N LEU A 222 6.67 -2.33 1.03
CA LEU A 222 7.28 -3.27 1.98
C LEU A 222 8.12 -2.53 3.04
N GLU A 223 8.88 -1.50 2.64
CA GLU A 223 9.62 -0.65 3.57
C GLU A 223 8.68 0.05 4.55
N ALA A 224 7.56 0.59 4.06
CA ALA A 224 6.57 1.22 4.90
C ALA A 224 5.96 0.26 5.94
N LEU A 225 5.84 -1.02 5.65
CA LEU A 225 5.39 -2.05 6.59
C LEU A 225 6.43 -2.40 7.65
N GLY A 226 7.71 -2.16 7.40
CA GLY A 226 8.80 -2.38 8.35
C GLY A 226 9.01 -1.25 9.36
N LYS A 227 8.48 -0.05 9.09
CA LYS A 227 8.57 1.10 9.99
C LYS A 227 7.50 0.98 11.08
N LYS A 228 7.90 1.10 12.36
CA LYS A 228 7.01 1.15 13.53
C LYS A 228 6.45 2.56 13.72
#